data_bcd8e4310f217107bbee3490c4ac52fc
#
_entry.id   bcd8e4310f217107bbee3490c4ac52fc
#
_cell.length_a   1.000
_cell.length_b   1.000
_cell.length_c   1.000
_cell.angle_alpha   90.00
_cell.angle_beta   90.00
_cell.angle_gamma   90.00
#
_symmetry.space_group_name_H-M   'P 1'
#
loop_
_entity.id
_entity.type
_entity.pdbx_description
1 polymer ?
#
loop_
_entity_poly.entity_id
_entity_poly.type
_entity_poly.pdbx_seq_one_letter_code
_entity_poly.pdbx_strand_id
1 'polypeptide(L)'
;MGAVAVIEACEDQGLKMCRPKILPAGERKAVIKDIFDPVYFREARIYNLDHKEKKSVVTNDITMGGDSEGFYVLTGANNGGKTTFLRAVGLCQIMAQTGLYVPASYCEISLVDYIYTQFPQEEKTGIDTSRFTTEIKEFREISDTITANSLLLMNESIQSTTPRECVEVACELLRIFCKMGVRGVFATHLVDIAYKTVELNKDSTLRTKLASIVADADDETGERKYKIVRGMPRDNSFAQTILKQYGIDMETIEKRIRAVSYTHLRAHETLMN
;
A
#
# COMPACT_ATOMS: atom_id res chain seq x y z
N MET A 1 14.68 9.31 23.89
CA MET A 1 15.14 10.31 22.90
C MET A 1 14.08 11.39 22.86
N GLY A 2 14.44 12.67 23.10
CA GLY A 2 13.46 13.78 23.07
C GLY A 2 13.04 14.11 21.64
N ALA A 3 11.94 14.86 21.46
CA ALA A 3 11.41 15.22 20.14
C ALA A 3 12.46 15.92 19.26
N VAL A 4 13.30 16.80 19.84
CA VAL A 4 14.39 17.50 19.12
C VAL A 4 15.38 16.50 18.51
N ALA A 5 15.82 15.51 19.28
CA ALA A 5 16.77 14.50 18.79
C ALA A 5 16.22 13.60 17.68
N VAL A 6 14.88 13.44 17.59
CA VAL A 6 14.24 12.73 16.47
C VAL A 6 14.27 13.61 15.22
N ILE A 7 13.96 14.91 15.35
CA ILE A 7 13.98 15.86 14.24
C ILE A 7 15.39 15.95 13.66
N GLU A 8 16.39 16.19 14.50
CA GLU A 8 17.81 16.24 14.11
C GLU A 8 18.24 14.95 13.38
N ALA A 9 17.86 13.80 13.91
CA ALA A 9 18.18 12.51 13.29
C ALA A 9 17.50 12.29 11.92
N CYS A 10 16.33 12.90 11.68
CA CYS A 10 15.69 12.92 10.36
C CYS A 10 16.43 13.86 9.40
N GLU A 11 16.78 15.07 9.87
CA GLU A 11 17.49 16.09 9.08
C GLU A 11 18.86 15.61 8.63
N ASP A 12 19.60 14.89 9.48
CA ASP A 12 20.88 14.25 9.15
C ASP A 12 20.79 13.27 7.96
N GLN A 13 19.60 12.76 7.67
CA GLN A 13 19.33 11.89 6.52
C GLN A 13 18.56 12.58 5.39
N GLY A 14 18.47 13.91 5.42
CA GLY A 14 17.77 14.71 4.42
C GLY A 14 16.26 14.64 4.50
N LEU A 15 15.69 14.06 5.57
CA LEU A 15 14.26 13.97 5.82
C LEU A 15 13.79 15.17 6.64
N LYS A 16 12.60 15.68 6.34
CA LYS A 16 12.06 16.86 7.03
C LYS A 16 10.89 16.47 7.92
N MET A 17 10.84 17.09 9.09
CA MET A 17 9.66 17.12 9.93
C MET A 17 9.13 18.55 10.02
N CYS A 18 7.83 18.74 9.96
CA CYS A 18 7.21 20.05 10.04
C CYS A 18 6.15 20.14 11.13
N ARG A 19 5.84 21.38 11.52
CA ARG A 19 4.65 21.65 12.34
C ARG A 19 3.42 21.64 11.44
N PRO A 20 2.41 20.78 11.69
CA PRO A 20 1.24 20.72 10.84
C PRO A 20 0.35 21.97 10.99
N LYS A 21 -0.27 22.39 9.90
CA LYS A 21 -1.40 23.31 9.92
C LYS A 21 -2.68 22.52 10.10
N ILE A 22 -3.31 22.71 11.25
CA ILE A 22 -4.56 22.02 11.58
C ILE A 22 -5.73 22.81 11.01
N LEU A 23 -6.61 22.12 10.27
CA LEU A 23 -7.84 22.62 9.71
C LEU A 23 -9.05 22.10 10.49
N PRO A 24 -10.16 22.84 10.49
CA PRO A 24 -11.43 22.33 11.04
C PRO A 24 -11.84 21.01 10.40
N ALA A 25 -12.46 20.11 11.19
CA ALA A 25 -12.92 18.80 10.70
C ALA A 25 -13.81 18.89 9.46
N GLY A 26 -14.67 19.92 9.38
CA GLY A 26 -15.59 20.13 8.28
C GLY A 26 -14.95 20.43 6.92
N GLU A 27 -13.68 20.86 6.87
CA GLU A 27 -12.94 21.02 5.61
C GLU A 27 -12.58 19.69 4.95
N ARG A 28 -12.47 18.63 5.74
CA ARG A 28 -12.27 17.26 5.27
C ARG A 28 -11.14 17.14 4.24
N LYS A 29 -10.02 17.81 4.52
CA LYS A 29 -8.87 17.94 3.62
C LYS A 29 -7.60 17.49 4.30
N ALA A 30 -6.70 16.89 3.55
CA ALA A 30 -5.33 16.65 3.92
C ALA A 30 -4.42 16.89 2.71
N VAL A 31 -3.36 17.68 2.89
CA VAL A 31 -2.28 17.88 1.92
C VAL A 31 -0.98 17.65 2.66
N ILE A 32 -0.28 16.58 2.30
CA ILE A 32 0.95 16.16 2.96
C ILE A 32 2.00 15.94 1.87
N LYS A 33 3.15 16.57 2.04
CA LYS A 33 4.28 16.47 1.11
C LYS A 33 5.47 15.81 1.79
N ASP A 34 6.17 14.99 1.01
CA ASP A 34 7.34 14.23 1.46
C ASP A 34 7.09 13.42 2.75
N ILE A 35 5.88 12.84 2.87
CA ILE A 35 5.53 12.00 4.01
C ILE A 35 6.39 10.74 4.03
N PHE A 36 6.85 10.36 5.21
CA PHE A 36 7.56 9.10 5.45
C PHE A 36 7.06 8.41 6.73
N ASP A 37 7.36 7.12 6.83
CA ASP A 37 7.01 6.34 8.01
C ASP A 37 8.12 6.46 9.07
N PRO A 38 7.86 7.08 10.23
CA PRO A 38 8.85 7.24 11.28
C PRO A 38 9.29 5.93 11.93
N VAL A 39 8.45 4.88 11.88
CA VAL A 39 8.81 3.55 12.38
C VAL A 39 9.82 2.91 11.44
N TYR A 40 9.54 2.91 10.12
CA TYR A 40 10.49 2.41 9.12
C TYR A 40 11.80 3.21 9.13
N PHE A 41 11.74 4.53 9.29
CA PHE A 41 12.94 5.36 9.45
C PHE A 41 13.82 4.86 10.61
N ARG A 42 13.22 4.60 11.78
CA ARG A 42 13.95 4.06 12.94
C ARG A 42 14.55 2.69 12.63
N GLU A 43 13.79 1.80 12.04
CA GLU A 43 14.24 0.45 11.66
C GLU A 43 15.38 0.50 10.64
N ALA A 44 15.27 1.31 9.59
CA ALA A 44 16.30 1.52 8.59
C ALA A 44 17.57 2.09 9.19
N ARG A 45 17.45 3.06 10.12
CA ARG A 45 18.59 3.64 10.82
C ARG A 45 19.33 2.59 11.65
N ILE A 46 18.62 1.77 12.41
CA ILE A 46 19.24 0.69 13.20
C ILE A 46 19.91 -0.32 12.28
N TYR A 47 19.20 -0.78 11.24
CA TYR A 47 19.76 -1.71 10.24
C TYR A 47 21.06 -1.17 9.62
N ASN A 48 21.08 0.12 9.32
CA ASN A 48 22.21 0.79 8.67
C ASN A 48 23.47 0.90 9.56
N LEU A 49 23.38 0.68 10.87
CA LEU A 49 24.55 0.63 11.75
C LEU A 49 25.40 -0.61 11.48
N ASP A 50 24.76 -1.76 11.24
CA ASP A 50 25.43 -3.08 11.21
C ASP A 50 25.62 -3.64 9.79
N HIS A 51 25.04 -3.02 8.76
CA HIS A 51 25.03 -3.54 7.40
C HIS A 51 25.75 -2.61 6.41
N LYS A 52 26.45 -3.20 5.42
CA LYS A 52 27.12 -2.45 4.33
C LYS A 52 26.10 -1.89 3.33
N GLU A 53 25.11 -2.68 2.96
CA GLU A 53 23.98 -2.23 2.13
C GLU A 53 23.06 -1.38 2.98
N LYS A 54 22.83 -0.14 2.56
CA LYS A 54 22.05 0.82 3.32
C LYS A 54 20.60 0.83 2.83
N LYS A 55 19.66 0.79 3.78
CA LYS A 55 18.24 1.03 3.52
C LYS A 55 17.99 2.53 3.47
N SER A 56 17.34 2.98 2.42
CA SER A 56 16.90 4.37 2.26
C SER A 56 15.43 4.52 2.63
N VAL A 57 15.06 5.71 3.10
CA VAL A 57 13.67 6.09 3.33
C VAL A 57 13.18 6.89 2.14
N VAL A 58 12.14 6.41 1.48
CA VAL A 58 11.53 7.09 0.34
C VAL A 58 10.31 7.85 0.81
N THR A 59 10.29 9.16 0.54
CA THR A 59 9.16 10.04 0.86
C THR A 59 8.09 10.00 -0.22
N ASN A 60 6.85 10.32 0.15
CA ASN A 60 5.71 10.32 -0.76
C ASN A 60 4.82 11.54 -0.53
N ASP A 61 3.91 11.81 -1.46
CA ASP A 61 2.91 12.87 -1.35
C ASP A 61 1.51 12.27 -1.27
N ILE A 62 0.61 12.93 -0.54
CA ILE A 62 -0.81 12.63 -0.59
C ILE A 62 -1.65 13.90 -0.43
N THR A 63 -2.72 14.00 -1.25
CA THR A 63 -3.76 15.01 -1.10
C THR A 63 -5.10 14.30 -1.05
N MET A 64 -5.91 14.56 -0.02
CA MET A 64 -7.20 13.91 0.19
C MET A 64 -8.28 14.94 0.46
N GLY A 65 -9.43 14.83 -0.22
CA GLY A 65 -10.58 15.72 0.01
C GLY A 65 -10.38 17.15 -0.52
N GLY A 66 -11.24 18.09 -0.13
CA GLY A 66 -11.34 19.37 -0.78
C GLY A 66 -11.83 19.19 -2.23
N ASP A 67 -11.09 19.74 -3.20
CA ASP A 67 -11.34 19.57 -4.63
C ASP A 67 -10.75 18.27 -5.21
N SER A 68 -10.05 17.49 -4.37
CA SER A 68 -9.44 16.23 -4.74
C SER A 68 -10.29 15.03 -4.32
N GLU A 69 -9.93 13.85 -4.83
CA GLU A 69 -10.54 12.63 -4.35
C GLU A 69 -10.19 12.41 -2.87
N GLY A 70 -11.11 11.80 -2.14
CA GLY A 70 -10.92 11.56 -0.71
C GLY A 70 -10.59 10.11 -0.38
N PHE A 71 -10.81 9.17 -1.30
CA PHE A 71 -10.56 7.75 -1.08
C PHE A 71 -9.65 7.16 -2.17
N TYR A 72 -8.57 6.51 -1.77
CA TYR A 72 -7.59 5.95 -2.69
C TYR A 72 -7.54 4.43 -2.64
N VAL A 73 -7.52 3.80 -3.80
CA VAL A 73 -7.17 2.38 -3.97
C VAL A 73 -5.69 2.31 -4.33
N LEU A 74 -4.88 1.79 -3.41
CA LEU A 74 -3.43 1.65 -3.56
C LEU A 74 -3.08 0.23 -3.99
N THR A 75 -2.59 0.08 -5.20
CA THR A 75 -2.15 -1.21 -5.74
C THR A 75 -0.63 -1.25 -5.97
N GLY A 76 -0.13 -2.39 -6.36
CA GLY A 76 1.29 -2.60 -6.67
C GLY A 76 1.85 -3.87 -6.04
N ALA A 77 3.08 -4.22 -6.40
CA ALA A 77 3.75 -5.44 -5.98
C ALA A 77 3.84 -5.56 -4.44
N ASN A 78 3.89 -6.81 -3.95
CA ASN A 78 4.18 -7.08 -2.55
C ASN A 78 5.57 -6.52 -2.18
N ASN A 79 5.70 -6.02 -0.95
CA ASN A 79 6.87 -5.27 -0.48
C ASN A 79 7.18 -4.00 -1.28
N GLY A 80 6.22 -3.44 -2.05
CA GLY A 80 6.36 -2.17 -2.78
C GLY A 80 6.18 -0.92 -1.91
N GLY A 81 6.06 -1.06 -0.58
CA GLY A 81 5.92 0.06 0.35
C GLY A 81 4.46 0.44 0.67
N LYS A 82 3.44 -0.31 0.20
CA LYS A 82 2.01 -0.02 0.44
C LYS A 82 1.68 0.13 1.93
N THR A 83 2.02 -0.88 2.74
CA THR A 83 1.77 -0.88 4.19
C THR A 83 2.53 0.22 4.91
N THR A 84 3.77 0.48 4.51
CA THR A 84 4.60 1.58 5.03
C THR A 84 3.95 2.94 4.76
N PHE A 85 3.43 3.13 3.55
CA PHE A 85 2.71 4.35 3.19
C PHE A 85 1.41 4.54 4.00
N LEU A 86 0.58 3.48 4.14
CA LEU A 86 -0.61 3.54 4.99
C LEU A 86 -0.27 3.94 6.43
N ARG A 87 0.76 3.31 7.00
CA ARG A 87 1.22 3.60 8.36
C ARG A 87 1.72 5.04 8.49
N ALA A 88 2.44 5.54 7.49
CA ALA A 88 2.87 6.94 7.44
C ALA A 88 1.68 7.90 7.49
N VAL A 89 0.63 7.66 6.69
CA VAL A 89 -0.60 8.48 6.67
C VAL A 89 -1.29 8.47 8.03
N GLY A 90 -1.49 7.29 8.63
CA GLY A 90 -2.14 7.15 9.94
C GLY A 90 -1.35 7.82 11.07
N LEU A 91 -0.04 7.58 11.13
CA LEU A 91 0.83 8.19 12.14
C LEU A 91 0.93 9.71 11.97
N CYS A 92 1.00 10.22 10.75
CA CYS A 92 0.98 11.66 10.49
C CYS A 92 -0.31 12.31 11.03
N GLN A 93 -1.48 11.70 10.82
CA GLN A 93 -2.75 12.17 11.35
C GLN A 93 -2.74 12.18 12.89
N ILE A 94 -2.28 11.10 13.54
CA ILE A 94 -2.20 11.01 15.01
C ILE A 94 -1.26 12.09 15.55
N MET A 95 -0.05 12.19 15.00
CA MET A 95 0.96 13.15 15.44
C MET A 95 0.46 14.60 15.29
N ALA A 96 -0.22 14.90 14.17
CA ALA A 96 -0.81 16.21 13.93
C ALA A 96 -1.85 16.57 15.01
N GLN A 97 -2.77 15.65 15.31
CA GLN A 97 -3.86 15.89 16.28
C GLN A 97 -3.37 15.93 17.74
N THR A 98 -2.22 15.32 18.03
CA THR A 98 -1.59 15.40 19.35
C THR A 98 -0.63 16.60 19.50
N GLY A 99 -0.53 17.47 18.49
CA GLY A 99 0.29 18.68 18.52
C GLY A 99 1.78 18.45 18.34
N LEU A 100 2.17 17.27 17.81
CA LEU A 100 3.55 16.92 17.53
C LEU A 100 3.97 17.43 16.14
N TYR A 101 5.28 17.52 15.90
CA TYR A 101 5.83 17.60 14.55
C TYR A 101 5.51 16.32 13.80
N VAL A 102 5.21 16.45 12.51
CA VAL A 102 4.84 15.33 11.64
C VAL A 102 5.97 14.98 10.69
N PRO A 103 6.10 13.69 10.28
CA PRO A 103 7.16 13.23 9.39
C PRO A 103 6.83 13.62 7.93
N ALA A 104 6.93 14.89 7.62
CA ALA A 104 6.62 15.47 6.32
C ALA A 104 7.31 16.83 6.16
N SER A 105 7.58 17.26 4.93
CA SER A 105 8.12 18.62 4.66
C SER A 105 7.03 19.69 4.71
N TYR A 106 5.78 19.33 4.45
CA TYR A 106 4.58 20.16 4.56
C TYR A 106 3.37 19.33 4.96
N CYS A 107 2.56 19.86 5.87
CA CYS A 107 1.33 19.21 6.29
C CYS A 107 0.23 20.24 6.60
N GLU A 108 -0.88 20.15 5.87
CA GLU A 108 -2.14 20.82 6.14
C GLU A 108 -3.21 19.75 6.24
N ILE A 109 -3.87 19.60 7.40
CA ILE A 109 -4.69 18.43 7.68
C ILE A 109 -5.88 18.78 8.58
N SER A 110 -7.08 18.31 8.16
CA SER A 110 -8.29 18.46 8.98
C SER A 110 -8.30 17.45 10.12
N LEU A 111 -8.87 17.86 11.24
CA LEU A 111 -9.15 16.96 12.35
C LEU A 111 -10.05 15.81 11.89
N VAL A 112 -9.78 14.62 12.42
CA VAL A 112 -10.67 13.46 12.29
C VAL A 112 -11.18 13.05 13.67
N ASP A 113 -12.40 12.54 13.72
CA ASP A 113 -13.01 12.02 14.96
C ASP A 113 -12.43 10.65 15.30
N TYR A 114 -12.24 9.77 14.32
CA TYR A 114 -11.65 8.46 14.48
C TYR A 114 -10.73 8.10 13.32
N ILE A 115 -9.75 7.22 13.62
CA ILE A 115 -8.92 6.54 12.62
C ILE A 115 -9.23 5.05 12.75
N TYR A 116 -9.92 4.52 11.74
CA TYR A 116 -10.20 3.09 11.65
C TYR A 116 -9.09 2.41 10.84
N THR A 117 -8.62 1.28 11.34
CA THR A 117 -7.60 0.50 10.67
C THR A 117 -8.07 -0.94 10.52
N GLN A 118 -7.99 -1.46 9.30
CA GLN A 118 -8.23 -2.86 9.00
C GLN A 118 -6.96 -3.45 8.38
N PHE A 119 -6.20 -4.17 9.20
CA PHE A 119 -4.96 -4.83 8.81
C PHE A 119 -5.10 -6.34 8.99
N PRO A 120 -4.41 -7.16 8.17
CA PRO A 120 -4.42 -8.61 8.35
C PRO A 120 -4.00 -8.94 9.79
N GLN A 121 -4.83 -9.71 10.47
CA GLN A 121 -4.49 -10.26 11.80
C GLN A 121 -3.73 -11.56 11.60
N GLU A 122 -2.73 -11.81 12.46
CA GLU A 122 -2.08 -13.10 12.57
C GLU A 122 -3.13 -14.17 12.92
N GLU A 123 -2.97 -15.37 12.38
CA GLU A 123 -3.91 -16.47 12.60
C GLU A 123 -4.04 -16.77 14.09
N LYS A 124 -5.17 -16.40 14.67
CA LYS A 124 -5.56 -16.92 15.98
C LYS A 124 -6.08 -18.35 15.75
N THR A 125 -5.37 -19.33 16.28
CA THR A 125 -5.81 -20.71 16.40
C THR A 125 -7.08 -20.76 17.26
N GLY A 126 -8.24 -20.69 16.65
CA GLY A 126 -9.55 -20.69 17.31
C GLY A 126 -10.64 -21.15 16.37
N ILE A 127 -11.48 -22.00 16.91
CA ILE A 127 -12.53 -22.78 16.28
C ILE A 127 -13.64 -21.89 15.70
N ASP A 128 -14.12 -22.21 14.49
CA ASP A 128 -15.50 -22.08 13.99
C ASP A 128 -16.06 -20.78 13.41
N THR A 129 -15.32 -19.74 13.09
CA THR A 129 -15.88 -18.75 12.14
C THR A 129 -14.97 -18.65 10.93
N SER A 130 -15.52 -18.71 9.72
CA SER A 130 -14.69 -18.48 8.54
C SER A 130 -14.07 -17.08 8.67
N ARG A 131 -12.79 -16.94 8.36
CA ARG A 131 -12.06 -15.66 8.40
C ARG A 131 -12.83 -14.55 7.67
N PHE A 132 -13.44 -14.88 6.55
CA PHE A 132 -14.29 -13.98 5.79
C PHE A 132 -15.47 -13.43 6.62
N THR A 133 -16.18 -14.29 7.35
CA THR A 133 -17.30 -13.84 8.21
C THR A 133 -16.82 -12.91 9.32
N THR A 134 -15.65 -13.14 9.85
CA THR A 134 -15.04 -12.26 10.87
C THR A 134 -14.71 -10.90 10.28
N GLU A 135 -14.06 -10.86 9.11
CA GLU A 135 -13.75 -9.60 8.40
C GLU A 135 -15.03 -8.79 8.12
N ILE A 136 -16.11 -9.44 7.66
CA ILE A 136 -17.38 -8.75 7.40
C ILE A 136 -18.03 -8.21 8.69
N LYS A 137 -17.94 -8.93 9.81
CA LYS A 137 -18.42 -8.43 11.11
C LYS A 137 -17.65 -7.18 11.57
N GLU A 138 -16.34 -7.18 11.43
CA GLU A 138 -15.49 -6.02 11.73
C GLU A 138 -15.86 -4.82 10.85
N PHE A 139 -16.11 -5.01 9.55
CA PHE A 139 -16.59 -3.94 8.69
C PHE A 139 -17.97 -3.43 9.07
N ARG A 140 -18.87 -4.29 9.55
CA ARG A 140 -20.14 -3.85 10.10
C ARG A 140 -19.95 -2.95 11.32
N GLU A 141 -19.12 -3.36 12.28
CA GLU A 141 -18.83 -2.56 13.48
C GLU A 141 -18.24 -1.18 13.12
N ILE A 142 -17.32 -1.16 12.13
CA ILE A 142 -16.80 0.10 11.57
C ILE A 142 -17.95 0.91 10.96
N SER A 143 -18.81 0.34 10.15
CA SER A 143 -19.89 1.04 9.46
C SER A 143 -20.94 1.63 10.41
N ASP A 144 -21.14 1.01 11.58
CA ASP A 144 -22.08 1.48 12.59
C ASP A 144 -21.60 2.76 13.32
N THR A 145 -20.30 3.05 13.28
CA THR A 145 -19.67 4.15 14.05
C THR A 145 -18.91 5.17 13.22
N ILE A 146 -18.49 4.81 12.02
CA ILE A 146 -17.70 5.69 11.13
C ILE A 146 -18.51 6.89 10.65
N THR A 147 -17.89 8.06 10.59
CA THR A 147 -18.49 9.29 10.10
C THR A 147 -17.80 9.85 8.86
N ALA A 148 -18.35 10.87 8.23
CA ALA A 148 -17.70 11.56 7.13
C ALA A 148 -16.39 12.28 7.54
N ASN A 149 -16.17 12.50 8.83
CA ASN A 149 -14.95 13.09 9.37
C ASN A 149 -13.90 12.05 9.78
N SER A 150 -14.21 10.77 9.68
CA SER A 150 -13.26 9.71 10.01
C SER A 150 -12.24 9.46 8.89
N LEU A 151 -11.13 8.81 9.25
CA LEU A 151 -10.12 8.29 8.33
C LEU A 151 -10.14 6.75 8.39
N LEU A 152 -10.26 6.10 7.23
CA LEU A 152 -10.23 4.64 7.10
C LEU A 152 -8.98 4.17 6.36
N LEU A 153 -8.19 3.33 6.99
CA LEU A 153 -6.97 2.75 6.44
C LEU A 153 -7.10 1.22 6.38
N MET A 154 -7.21 0.68 5.17
CA MET A 154 -7.38 -0.75 4.92
C MET A 154 -6.13 -1.30 4.24
N ASN A 155 -5.59 -2.38 4.77
CA ASN A 155 -4.42 -3.06 4.21
C ASN A 155 -4.76 -4.52 3.95
N GLU A 156 -4.80 -4.89 2.68
CA GLU A 156 -5.01 -6.27 2.23
C GLU A 156 -6.20 -6.98 2.90
N SER A 157 -7.26 -6.22 3.17
CA SER A 157 -8.52 -6.74 3.72
C SER A 157 -9.31 -7.48 2.64
N ILE A 158 -10.21 -8.38 3.07
CA ILE A 158 -11.11 -9.13 2.18
C ILE A 158 -10.30 -10.06 1.26
N GLN A 159 -9.59 -11.02 1.87
CA GLN A 159 -8.79 -12.01 1.14
C GLN A 159 -9.21 -13.46 1.39
N SER A 160 -10.22 -13.66 2.21
CA SER A 160 -10.56 -14.98 2.76
C SER A 160 -11.61 -15.74 1.95
N THR A 161 -11.87 -15.33 0.70
CA THR A 161 -12.75 -15.99 -0.25
C THR A 161 -12.14 -15.97 -1.66
N THR A 162 -12.93 -16.31 -2.69
CA THR A 162 -12.43 -16.32 -4.07
C THR A 162 -12.04 -14.90 -4.53
N PRO A 163 -11.02 -14.73 -5.40
CA PRO A 163 -10.58 -13.41 -5.87
C PRO A 163 -11.72 -12.57 -6.46
N ARG A 164 -12.65 -13.21 -7.16
CA ARG A 164 -13.80 -12.53 -7.76
C ARG A 164 -14.74 -11.98 -6.69
N GLU A 165 -15.09 -12.79 -5.69
CA GLU A 165 -15.93 -12.37 -4.56
C GLU A 165 -15.24 -11.27 -3.73
N CYS A 166 -13.91 -11.39 -3.54
CA CYS A 166 -13.13 -10.35 -2.87
C CYS A 166 -13.29 -8.99 -3.57
N VAL A 167 -13.19 -8.94 -4.90
CA VAL A 167 -13.38 -7.71 -5.69
C VAL A 167 -14.81 -7.18 -5.56
N GLU A 168 -15.81 -8.04 -5.67
CA GLU A 168 -17.22 -7.64 -5.57
C GLU A 168 -17.54 -7.03 -4.18
N VAL A 169 -17.12 -7.70 -3.11
CA VAL A 169 -17.31 -7.22 -1.72
C VAL A 169 -16.54 -5.94 -1.45
N ALA A 170 -15.27 -5.85 -1.90
CA ALA A 170 -14.46 -4.65 -1.74
C ALA A 170 -15.08 -3.45 -2.44
N CYS A 171 -15.60 -3.61 -3.67
CA CYS A 171 -16.27 -2.54 -4.40
C CYS A 171 -17.55 -2.08 -3.69
N GLU A 172 -18.31 -2.99 -3.09
CA GLU A 172 -19.52 -2.63 -2.34
C GLU A 172 -19.17 -1.86 -1.06
N LEU A 173 -18.17 -2.30 -0.30
CA LEU A 173 -17.68 -1.56 0.88
C LEU A 173 -17.16 -0.17 0.51
N LEU A 174 -16.38 -0.05 -0.57
CA LEU A 174 -15.90 1.24 -1.07
C LEU A 174 -17.06 2.16 -1.44
N ARG A 175 -18.11 1.63 -2.08
CA ARG A 175 -19.33 2.39 -2.40
C ARG A 175 -20.02 2.88 -1.14
N ILE A 176 -20.17 2.02 -0.12
CA ILE A 176 -20.78 2.37 1.16
C ILE A 176 -20.01 3.51 1.83
N PHE A 177 -18.69 3.34 2.05
CA PHE A 177 -17.88 4.34 2.73
C PHE A 177 -17.79 5.66 1.94
N CYS A 178 -17.73 5.61 0.60
CA CYS A 178 -17.73 6.81 -0.22
C CYS A 178 -19.10 7.54 -0.19
N LYS A 179 -20.23 6.81 -0.11
CA LYS A 179 -21.56 7.42 0.11
C LYS A 179 -21.66 8.08 1.47
N MET A 180 -21.10 7.47 2.51
CA MET A 180 -21.00 8.07 3.84
C MET A 180 -20.07 9.31 3.86
N GLY A 181 -19.23 9.45 2.85
CA GLY A 181 -18.29 10.57 2.72
C GLY A 181 -16.96 10.31 3.43
N VAL A 182 -16.62 9.10 3.75
CA VAL A 182 -15.37 8.72 4.44
C VAL A 182 -14.16 9.00 3.55
N ARG A 183 -13.06 9.46 4.16
CA ARG A 183 -11.74 9.54 3.52
C ARG A 183 -10.92 8.32 3.90
N GLY A 184 -10.10 7.83 2.96
CA GLY A 184 -9.31 6.66 3.28
C GLY A 184 -8.33 6.22 2.22
N VAL A 185 -7.59 5.16 2.55
CA VAL A 185 -6.71 4.45 1.63
C VAL A 185 -6.93 2.96 1.81
N PHE A 186 -7.19 2.26 0.73
CA PHE A 186 -7.26 0.81 0.67
C PHE A 186 -6.08 0.26 -0.12
N ALA A 187 -5.10 -0.31 0.55
CA ALA A 187 -3.99 -1.02 -0.07
C ALA A 187 -4.38 -2.47 -0.35
N THR A 188 -4.22 -2.92 -1.59
CA THR A 188 -4.59 -4.26 -2.03
C THR A 188 -3.70 -4.74 -3.18
N HIS A 189 -3.57 -6.05 -3.34
CA HIS A 189 -2.97 -6.66 -4.52
C HIS A 189 -4.00 -6.97 -5.62
N LEU A 190 -5.30 -6.83 -5.34
CA LEU A 190 -6.39 -7.05 -6.29
C LEU A 190 -6.53 -5.85 -7.23
N VAL A 191 -5.82 -5.90 -8.36
CA VAL A 191 -5.74 -4.79 -9.33
C VAL A 191 -7.10 -4.42 -9.94
N ASP A 192 -8.02 -5.38 -10.05
CA ASP A 192 -9.36 -5.16 -10.59
C ASP A 192 -10.15 -4.09 -9.81
N ILE A 193 -9.92 -3.96 -8.50
CA ILE A 193 -10.54 -2.93 -7.68
C ILE A 193 -10.13 -1.53 -8.14
N ALA A 194 -8.87 -1.34 -8.53
CA ALA A 194 -8.39 -0.06 -9.06
C ALA A 194 -9.10 0.32 -10.36
N TYR A 195 -9.28 -0.63 -11.28
CA TYR A 195 -10.02 -0.38 -12.53
C TYR A 195 -11.50 -0.05 -12.26
N LYS A 196 -12.11 -0.67 -11.25
CA LYS A 196 -13.50 -0.40 -10.85
C LYS A 196 -13.72 1.00 -10.28
N THR A 197 -12.68 1.72 -9.85
CA THR A 197 -12.82 3.10 -9.32
C THR A 197 -13.47 4.04 -10.33
N VAL A 198 -13.20 3.87 -11.63
CA VAL A 198 -13.78 4.68 -12.70
C VAL A 198 -15.29 4.45 -12.82
N GLU A 199 -15.72 3.18 -12.70
CA GLU A 199 -17.12 2.80 -12.75
C GLU A 199 -17.87 3.29 -11.50
N LEU A 200 -17.30 3.05 -10.31
CA LEU A 200 -17.86 3.49 -9.04
C LEU A 200 -18.10 5.02 -9.01
N ASN A 201 -17.17 5.80 -9.55
CA ASN A 201 -17.29 7.25 -9.59
C ASN A 201 -18.43 7.78 -10.48
N LYS A 202 -19.05 6.94 -11.34
CA LYS A 202 -20.26 7.30 -12.09
C LYS A 202 -21.49 7.45 -11.19
N ASP A 203 -21.47 6.86 -10.00
CA ASP A 203 -22.52 7.04 -9.00
C ASP A 203 -22.47 8.48 -8.46
N SER A 204 -23.45 9.27 -8.86
CA SER A 204 -23.58 10.68 -8.45
C SER A 204 -23.91 10.85 -6.96
N THR A 205 -24.29 9.78 -6.28
CA THR A 205 -24.61 9.81 -4.84
C THR A 205 -23.37 9.70 -3.94
N LEU A 206 -22.19 9.43 -4.50
CA LEU A 206 -20.96 9.38 -3.74
C LEU A 206 -20.56 10.79 -3.26
N ARG A 207 -20.42 10.93 -1.95
CA ARG A 207 -19.94 12.16 -1.29
C ARG A 207 -18.41 12.28 -1.31
N THR A 208 -17.71 11.17 -1.50
CA THR A 208 -16.26 11.10 -1.65
C THR A 208 -15.95 10.37 -2.95
N LYS A 209 -15.09 10.94 -3.79
CA LYS A 209 -14.63 10.31 -5.03
C LYS A 209 -13.42 9.43 -4.78
N LEU A 210 -13.30 8.38 -5.60
CA LEU A 210 -12.20 7.43 -5.57
C LEU A 210 -11.13 7.78 -6.61
N ALA A 211 -9.88 7.46 -6.29
CA ALA A 211 -8.81 7.42 -7.29
C ALA A 211 -7.93 6.18 -7.08
N SER A 212 -7.26 5.77 -8.16
CA SER A 212 -6.22 4.76 -8.11
C SER A 212 -4.86 5.41 -7.95
N ILE A 213 -4.06 4.86 -7.05
CA ILE A 213 -2.64 5.13 -6.87
C ILE A 213 -1.86 3.81 -6.88
N VAL A 214 -0.62 3.86 -7.32
CA VAL A 214 0.20 2.64 -7.48
C VAL A 214 1.56 2.81 -6.81
N ALA A 215 2.04 1.73 -6.18
CA ALA A 215 3.44 1.64 -5.78
C ALA A 215 4.28 1.42 -7.03
N ASP A 216 5.10 2.43 -7.39
CA ASP A 216 5.88 2.47 -8.62
C ASP A 216 7.03 1.45 -8.58
N ALA A 217 7.25 0.81 -9.73
CA ALA A 217 8.37 -0.07 -9.97
C ALA A 217 8.93 0.21 -11.36
N ASP A 218 10.18 -0.11 -11.57
CA ASP A 218 10.81 -0.03 -12.87
C ASP A 218 10.21 -1.07 -13.82
N ASP A 219 9.85 -0.65 -15.03
CA ASP A 219 9.14 -1.50 -15.99
C ASP A 219 10.02 -2.61 -16.57
N GLU A 220 11.34 -2.39 -16.65
CA GLU A 220 12.27 -3.33 -17.27
C GLU A 220 12.89 -4.28 -16.23
N THR A 221 13.31 -3.72 -15.11
CA THR A 221 14.02 -4.47 -14.06
C THR A 221 13.09 -5.00 -12.98
N GLY A 222 11.90 -4.43 -12.84
CA GLY A 222 11.00 -4.70 -11.73
C GLY A 222 11.49 -4.15 -10.40
N GLU A 223 12.53 -3.31 -10.40
CA GLU A 223 13.08 -2.70 -9.19
C GLU A 223 12.04 -1.78 -8.52
N ARG A 224 11.89 -1.92 -7.22
CA ARG A 224 10.90 -1.16 -6.46
C ARG A 224 11.43 0.24 -6.16
N LYS A 225 10.72 1.26 -6.64
CA LYS A 225 11.05 2.67 -6.36
C LYS A 225 10.50 3.17 -5.03
N TYR A 226 9.57 2.43 -4.41
CA TYR A 226 8.85 2.80 -3.17
C TYR A 226 8.14 4.15 -3.25
N LYS A 227 7.96 4.68 -4.47
CA LYS A 227 7.15 5.87 -4.73
C LYS A 227 5.71 5.47 -5.00
N ILE A 228 4.80 6.22 -4.40
CA ILE A 228 3.36 6.10 -4.63
C ILE A 228 2.95 7.19 -5.61
N VAL A 229 2.48 6.78 -6.77
CA VAL A 229 2.11 7.69 -7.86
C VAL A 229 0.65 7.51 -8.25
N ARG A 230 0.02 8.56 -8.74
CA ARG A 230 -1.34 8.48 -9.28
C ARG A 230 -1.29 7.72 -10.61
N GLY A 231 -2.18 6.76 -10.77
CA GLY A 231 -2.27 5.95 -11.99
C GLY A 231 -3.03 4.66 -11.78
N MET A 232 -3.28 3.97 -12.89
CA MET A 232 -3.82 2.61 -12.88
C MET A 232 -2.68 1.60 -12.77
N PRO A 233 -2.93 0.43 -12.16
CA PRO A 233 -1.95 -0.65 -12.16
C PRO A 233 -1.64 -1.06 -13.60
N ARG A 234 -0.39 -1.42 -13.84
CA ARG A 234 0.05 -1.93 -15.15
C ARG A 234 -0.14 -3.45 -15.19
N ASP A 235 -0.50 -3.97 -16.36
CA ASP A 235 -0.69 -5.41 -16.59
C ASP A 235 0.64 -6.20 -16.65
N ASN A 236 1.76 -5.58 -16.29
CA ASN A 236 3.06 -6.23 -16.34
C ASN A 236 3.12 -7.37 -15.32
N SER A 237 3.17 -8.56 -15.83
CA SER A 237 3.31 -9.81 -15.09
C SER A 237 4.72 -9.89 -14.45
N PHE A 238 4.86 -9.25 -13.28
CA PHE A 238 6.07 -9.33 -12.47
C PHE A 238 6.49 -10.78 -12.19
N ALA A 239 5.52 -11.69 -12.16
CA ALA A 239 5.75 -13.12 -12.03
C ALA A 239 6.59 -13.68 -13.19
N GLN A 240 6.37 -13.26 -14.43
CA GLN A 240 7.17 -13.71 -15.59
C GLN A 240 8.61 -13.20 -15.51
N THR A 241 8.81 -11.96 -15.05
CA THR A 241 10.16 -11.41 -14.85
C THR A 241 10.92 -12.19 -13.78
N ILE A 242 10.26 -12.55 -12.66
CA ILE A 242 10.85 -13.40 -11.62
C ILE A 242 11.18 -14.79 -12.19
N LEU A 243 10.26 -15.44 -12.92
CA LEU A 243 10.51 -16.74 -13.53
C LEU A 243 11.74 -16.71 -14.44
N LYS A 244 11.89 -15.65 -15.27
CA LYS A 244 13.10 -15.44 -16.09
C LYS A 244 14.35 -15.25 -15.26
N GLN A 245 14.30 -14.44 -14.22
CA GLN A 245 15.43 -14.16 -13.33
C GLN A 245 15.96 -15.45 -12.66
N TYR A 246 15.06 -16.35 -12.29
CA TYR A 246 15.41 -17.64 -11.70
C TYR A 246 15.61 -18.76 -12.73
N GLY A 247 15.50 -18.46 -14.03
CA GLY A 247 15.70 -19.43 -15.12
C GLY A 247 14.69 -20.57 -15.13
N ILE A 248 13.43 -20.27 -14.73
CA ILE A 248 12.29 -21.20 -14.73
C ILE A 248 11.28 -20.82 -15.82
N ASP A 249 11.68 -19.98 -16.77
CA ASP A 249 10.89 -19.67 -17.95
C ASP A 249 11.06 -20.73 -19.05
N MET A 250 10.06 -20.84 -19.93
CA MET A 250 10.03 -21.87 -20.97
C MET A 250 11.28 -21.85 -21.87
N GLU A 251 11.75 -20.65 -22.23
CA GLU A 251 12.92 -20.52 -23.13
C GLU A 251 14.18 -21.09 -22.48
N THR A 252 14.40 -20.78 -21.20
CA THR A 252 15.57 -21.28 -20.45
C THR A 252 15.47 -22.79 -20.23
N ILE A 253 14.30 -23.32 -19.91
CA ILE A 253 14.08 -24.76 -19.71
C ILE A 253 14.23 -25.51 -21.02
N GLU A 254 13.71 -25.04 -22.15
CA GLU A 254 13.90 -25.66 -23.45
C GLU A 254 15.38 -25.71 -23.86
N LYS A 255 16.14 -24.64 -23.63
CA LYS A 255 17.58 -24.63 -23.87
C LYS A 255 18.29 -25.72 -23.03
N ARG A 256 17.92 -25.88 -21.76
CA ARG A 256 18.47 -26.95 -20.90
C ARG A 256 18.10 -28.35 -21.40
N ILE A 257 16.85 -28.58 -21.80
CA ILE A 257 16.40 -29.88 -22.33
C ILE A 257 17.19 -30.23 -23.62
N ARG A 258 17.33 -29.28 -24.55
CA ARG A 258 18.11 -29.50 -25.77
C ARG A 258 19.58 -29.80 -25.47
N ALA A 259 20.19 -29.10 -24.53
CA ALA A 259 21.58 -29.33 -24.12
C ALA A 259 21.77 -30.75 -23.51
N VAL A 260 20.85 -31.21 -22.68
CA VAL A 260 20.89 -32.56 -22.08
C VAL A 260 20.71 -33.64 -23.16
N SER A 261 19.75 -33.46 -24.09
CA SER A 261 19.53 -34.40 -25.19
C SER A 261 20.77 -34.53 -26.12
N TYR A 262 21.47 -33.41 -26.35
CA TYR A 262 22.70 -33.40 -27.15
C TYR A 262 23.87 -34.12 -26.46
N THR A 263 23.94 -33.98 -25.15
CA THR A 263 24.97 -34.64 -24.31
C THR A 263 24.77 -36.18 -24.28
N HIS A 264 23.52 -36.63 -24.19
CA HIS A 264 23.18 -38.06 -24.25
C HIS A 264 23.44 -38.68 -25.62
N LEU A 265 23.15 -38.00 -26.73
CA LEU A 265 23.48 -38.47 -28.07
C LEU A 265 24.98 -38.61 -28.29
N ARG A 266 25.79 -37.64 -27.85
CA ARG A 266 27.27 -37.70 -27.96
C ARG A 266 27.89 -38.80 -27.09
N ALA A 267 27.34 -39.04 -25.87
CA ALA A 267 27.80 -40.14 -25.05
C ALA A 267 27.51 -41.51 -25.67
N HIS A 268 26.41 -41.67 -26.39
CA HIS A 268 26.08 -42.92 -27.11
C HIS A 268 26.99 -43.13 -28.32
N GLU A 269 27.33 -42.09 -29.08
CA GLU A 269 28.28 -42.20 -30.21
C GLU A 269 29.70 -42.54 -29.77
N THR A 270 30.11 -42.06 -28.57
CA THR A 270 31.46 -42.33 -28.04
C THR A 270 31.61 -43.77 -27.48
N LEU A 271 30.48 -44.43 -27.14
CA LEU A 271 30.47 -45.82 -26.67
C LEU A 271 30.32 -46.83 -27.80
N MET A 272 30.07 -46.41 -29.04
CA MET A 272 29.92 -47.30 -30.21
C MET A 272 31.14 -47.26 -31.15
N ASN A 273 32.17 -46.48 -30.87
CA ASN A 273 33.47 -46.46 -31.54
C ASN A 273 34.56 -46.95 -30.59
#